data_cde90feacb61cec354664087244759a1
#
_entry.id   cde90feacb61cec354664087244759a1
#
_cell.length_a   1.000
_cell.length_b   1.000
_cell.length_c   1.000
_cell.angle_alpha   90.00
_cell.angle_beta   90.00
_cell.angle_gamma   90.00
#
_symmetry.space_group_name_H-M   'P 1'
#
loop_
_entity.id
_entity.type
_entity.pdbx_description
1 polymer ?
#
loop_
_entity_poly.entity_id
_entity_poly.type
_entity_poly.pdbx_seq_one_letter_code
_entity_poly.pdbx_strand_id
1 'polypeptide(L)'
;MFIKREIDRFLSKRMFSGKVVVVYGPRQSGKTTSIEHYISENGLSGETLTFNGDETVDRDLLADASADKLKLLVGKKKVVFIDEAQKIPEIGIVLKRFYDKVKDVQVIVSGSSSDELALK
;
A
#
# COMPACT_ATOMS: atom_id res chain seq x y z
N MET A 1 1.73 -8.27 -17.38
CA MET A 1 1.92 -9.17 -16.22
C MET A 1 3.20 -8.83 -15.50
N PHE A 2 3.16 -8.80 -14.18
CA PHE A 2 4.34 -8.57 -13.39
C PHE A 2 5.11 -9.87 -13.18
N ILE A 3 6.41 -9.78 -13.26
CA ILE A 3 7.30 -10.86 -12.90
C ILE A 3 7.80 -10.54 -11.49
N LYS A 4 7.78 -11.53 -10.61
CA LYS A 4 8.20 -11.36 -9.21
C LYS A 4 9.54 -10.63 -9.11
N ARG A 5 10.49 -11.00 -9.95
CA ARG A 5 11.82 -10.40 -9.95
C ARG A 5 11.80 -8.91 -10.25
N GLU A 6 10.90 -8.49 -11.14
CA GLU A 6 10.77 -7.07 -11.47
C GLU A 6 10.21 -6.29 -10.29
N ILE A 7 9.23 -6.85 -9.61
CA ILE A 7 8.66 -6.22 -8.42
C ILE A 7 9.71 -6.14 -7.30
N ASP A 8 10.45 -7.22 -7.08
CA ASP A 8 11.51 -7.24 -6.08
C ASP A 8 12.51 -6.12 -6.33
N ARG A 9 12.94 -5.95 -7.57
CA ARG A 9 13.89 -4.91 -7.93
C ARG A 9 13.31 -3.52 -7.75
N PHE A 10 12.06 -3.35 -8.16
CA PHE A 10 11.36 -2.08 -8.03
C PHE A 10 11.25 -1.67 -6.56
N LEU A 11 10.78 -2.57 -5.72
CA LEU A 11 10.61 -2.30 -4.30
C LEU A 11 11.95 -2.08 -3.60
N SER A 12 12.95 -2.90 -3.92
CA SER A 12 14.26 -2.78 -3.27
C SER A 12 14.87 -1.40 -3.45
N LYS A 13 14.59 -0.75 -4.58
CA LYS A 13 15.12 0.58 -4.84
C LYS A 13 14.35 1.68 -4.13
N ARG A 14 13.10 1.44 -3.76
CA ARG A 14 12.20 2.49 -3.32
C ARG A 14 11.76 2.40 -1.86
N MET A 15 11.91 1.23 -1.25
CA MET A 15 11.49 1.06 0.14
C MET A 15 12.27 1.97 1.07
N PHE A 16 11.56 2.56 2.02
CA PHE A 16 12.14 3.42 3.04
C PHE A 16 12.90 4.63 2.49
N SER A 17 12.49 5.09 1.30
CA SER A 17 13.07 6.29 0.70
C SER A 17 12.26 7.55 1.01
N GLY A 18 11.26 7.43 1.87
CA GLY A 18 10.44 8.56 2.27
C GLY A 18 9.26 8.82 1.33
N LYS A 19 8.96 7.89 0.44
CA LYS A 19 7.88 8.07 -0.54
C LYS A 19 6.90 6.93 -0.49
N VAL A 20 5.65 7.21 -0.88
CA VAL A 20 4.64 6.18 -1.09
C VAL A 20 5.00 5.46 -2.39
N VAL A 21 5.05 4.14 -2.33
CA VAL A 21 5.37 3.32 -3.50
C VAL A 21 4.08 2.77 -4.08
N VAL A 22 3.87 3.00 -5.37
CA VAL A 22 2.64 2.59 -6.05
C VAL A 22 2.97 1.55 -7.13
N VAL A 23 2.27 0.42 -7.09
CA VAL A 23 2.45 -0.65 -8.06
C VAL A 23 1.13 -0.87 -8.79
N TYR A 24 1.09 -0.56 -10.07
CA TYR A 24 -0.09 -0.78 -10.90
C TYR A 24 0.12 -1.97 -11.81
N GLY A 25 -0.97 -2.64 -12.14
CA GLY A 25 -0.96 -3.69 -13.12
C GLY A 25 -2.36 -4.24 -13.32
N PRO A 26 -2.56 -5.05 -14.37
CA PRO A 26 -3.87 -5.66 -14.60
C PRO A 26 -4.26 -6.55 -13.43
N ARG A 27 -5.56 -6.76 -13.26
CA ARG A 27 -6.04 -7.71 -12.28
C ARG A 27 -5.42 -9.07 -12.55
N GLN A 28 -5.18 -9.81 -11.48
CA GLN A 28 -4.68 -11.18 -11.56
C GLN A 28 -3.33 -11.28 -12.28
N SER A 29 -2.55 -10.21 -12.22
CA SER A 29 -1.21 -10.23 -12.80
C SER A 29 -0.16 -10.75 -11.82
N GLY A 30 -0.57 -11.12 -10.59
CA GLY A 30 0.36 -11.61 -9.59
C GLY A 30 1.03 -10.53 -8.77
N LYS A 31 0.62 -9.26 -8.94
CA LYS A 31 1.30 -8.18 -8.23
C LYS A 31 1.13 -8.25 -6.71
N THR A 32 -0.07 -8.60 -6.24
CA THR A 32 -0.31 -8.73 -4.80
C THR A 32 0.56 -9.83 -4.20
N THR A 33 0.56 -11.00 -4.84
CA THR A 33 1.37 -12.12 -4.39
C THR A 33 2.85 -11.77 -4.38
N SER A 34 3.31 -11.06 -5.41
CA SER A 34 4.71 -10.67 -5.50
C SER A 34 5.10 -9.67 -4.42
N ILE A 35 4.22 -8.73 -4.11
CA ILE A 35 4.47 -7.76 -3.04
C ILE A 35 4.51 -8.48 -1.68
N GLU A 36 3.56 -9.37 -1.43
CA GLU A 36 3.53 -10.14 -0.18
C GLU A 36 4.78 -11.00 -0.04
N HIS A 37 5.22 -11.58 -1.13
CA HIS A 37 6.43 -12.38 -1.13
C HIS A 37 7.65 -11.53 -0.80
N TYR A 38 7.74 -10.34 -1.38
CA TYR A 38 8.82 -9.40 -1.07
C TYR A 38 8.84 -9.07 0.41
N ILE A 39 7.68 -8.76 0.98
CA ILE A 39 7.55 -8.44 2.39
C ILE A 39 8.06 -9.60 3.25
N SER A 40 7.64 -10.81 2.91
CA SER A 40 8.05 -12.00 3.64
C SER A 40 9.55 -12.25 3.54
N GLU A 41 10.10 -12.15 2.33
CA GLU A 41 11.52 -12.42 2.10
C GLU A 41 12.42 -11.41 2.81
N ASN A 42 11.92 -10.21 3.06
CA ASN A 42 12.71 -9.18 3.71
C ASN A 42 12.44 -9.08 5.21
N GLY A 43 11.80 -10.10 5.79
CA GLY A 43 11.58 -10.17 7.22
C GLY A 43 10.59 -9.14 7.74
N LEU A 44 9.69 -8.65 6.87
CA LEU A 44 8.77 -7.58 7.23
C LEU A 44 7.36 -8.07 7.54
N SER A 45 7.10 -9.38 7.50
CA SER A 45 5.74 -9.90 7.71
C SER A 45 5.13 -9.46 9.03
N GLY A 46 5.90 -9.50 10.11
CA GLY A 46 5.43 -9.07 11.42
C GLY A 46 5.37 -7.57 11.61
N GLU A 47 5.89 -6.82 10.64
CA GLU A 47 5.98 -5.36 10.70
C GLU A 47 5.04 -4.69 9.71
N THR A 48 4.16 -5.45 9.06
CA THR A 48 3.30 -4.93 8.00
C THR A 48 1.84 -4.97 8.43
N LEU A 49 1.17 -3.85 8.23
CA LEU A 49 -0.27 -3.72 8.37
C LEU A 49 -0.86 -3.72 6.96
N THR A 50 -1.79 -4.63 6.68
CA THR A 50 -2.36 -4.78 5.34
C THR A 50 -3.82 -4.38 5.33
N PHE A 51 -4.19 -3.59 4.33
CA PHE A 51 -5.58 -3.24 4.04
C PHE A 51 -5.91 -3.70 2.62
N ASN A 52 -7.15 -4.11 2.42
CA ASN A 52 -7.62 -4.54 1.11
C ASN A 52 -8.85 -3.72 0.73
N GLY A 53 -8.76 -2.97 -0.36
CA GLY A 53 -9.86 -2.13 -0.82
C GLY A 53 -11.11 -2.90 -1.22
N ASP A 54 -11.01 -4.21 -1.44
CA ASP A 54 -12.18 -5.04 -1.71
C ASP A 54 -13.00 -5.34 -0.46
N GLU A 55 -12.42 -5.12 0.73
CA GLU A 55 -13.10 -5.41 2.00
C GLU A 55 -13.77 -4.18 2.55
N THR A 56 -15.05 -4.31 2.90
CA THR A 56 -15.83 -3.18 3.41
C THR A 56 -15.23 -2.61 4.70
N VAL A 57 -14.80 -3.48 5.60
CA VAL A 57 -14.22 -3.02 6.87
C VAL A 57 -12.99 -2.15 6.62
N ASP A 58 -12.13 -2.60 5.70
CA ASP A 58 -10.90 -1.87 5.40
C ASP A 58 -11.20 -0.53 4.72
N ARG A 59 -12.15 -0.53 3.79
CA ARG A 59 -12.59 0.72 3.16
C ARG A 59 -13.10 1.71 4.20
N ASP A 60 -13.92 1.23 5.13
CA ASP A 60 -14.48 2.09 6.17
C ASP A 60 -13.41 2.63 7.10
N LEU A 61 -12.43 1.82 7.43
CA LEU A 61 -11.33 2.26 8.30
C LEU A 61 -10.52 3.38 7.67
N LEU A 62 -10.29 3.30 6.36
CA LEU A 62 -9.42 4.25 5.67
C LEU A 62 -10.16 5.41 5.04
N ALA A 63 -11.48 5.30 4.87
CA ALA A 63 -12.25 6.36 4.21
C ALA A 63 -12.11 7.66 4.99
N ASP A 64 -11.50 8.66 4.34
CA ASP A 64 -11.26 9.98 4.93
C ASP A 64 -10.60 9.93 6.32
N ALA A 65 -9.78 8.94 6.55
CA ALA A 65 -9.12 8.79 7.84
C ALA A 65 -8.19 9.97 8.11
N SER A 66 -8.33 10.54 9.31
CA SER A 66 -7.45 11.63 9.72
C SER A 66 -6.04 11.12 9.97
N ALA A 67 -5.08 12.05 10.01
CA ALA A 67 -3.70 11.68 10.32
C ALA A 67 -3.60 10.99 11.68
N ASP A 68 -4.35 11.47 12.67
CA ASP A 68 -4.33 10.85 13.99
C ASP A 68 -4.88 9.44 13.96
N LYS A 69 -5.97 9.23 13.21
CA LYS A 69 -6.51 7.88 13.05
C LYS A 69 -5.51 6.96 12.38
N LEU A 70 -4.85 7.45 11.33
CA LEU A 70 -3.86 6.65 10.62
C LEU A 70 -2.69 6.26 11.55
N LYS A 71 -2.24 7.19 12.39
CA LYS A 71 -1.18 6.90 13.35
C LYS A 71 -1.61 5.81 14.34
N LEU A 72 -2.86 5.87 14.80
CA LEU A 72 -3.36 4.85 15.70
C LEU A 72 -3.43 3.49 15.03
N LEU A 73 -3.91 3.45 13.79
CA LEU A 73 -4.01 2.19 13.05
C LEU A 73 -2.65 1.56 12.82
N VAL A 74 -1.66 2.38 12.45
CA VAL A 74 -0.32 1.89 12.14
C VAL A 74 0.39 1.41 13.41
N GLY A 75 0.23 2.13 14.50
CA GLY A 75 0.91 1.77 15.74
C GLY A 75 2.42 1.75 15.55
N LYS A 76 3.04 0.62 15.82
CA LYS A 76 4.48 0.46 15.68
C LYS A 76 4.90 -0.29 14.43
N LYS A 77 3.96 -0.54 13.51
CA LYS A 77 4.28 -1.23 12.27
C LYS A 77 5.17 -0.35 11.41
N LYS A 78 6.01 -0.98 10.61
CA LYS A 78 6.96 -0.27 9.76
C LYS A 78 6.50 -0.15 8.32
N VAL A 79 5.56 -0.98 7.91
CA VAL A 79 5.05 -1.03 6.55
C VAL A 79 3.54 -1.06 6.56
N VAL A 80 2.93 -0.30 5.66
CA VAL A 80 1.48 -0.38 5.39
C VAL A 80 1.32 -0.77 3.93
N PHE A 81 0.62 -1.88 3.67
CA PHE A 81 0.34 -2.32 2.32
C PHE A 81 -1.16 -2.18 2.07
N ILE A 82 -1.52 -1.37 1.09
CA ILE A 82 -2.92 -1.14 0.71
C ILE A 82 -3.15 -1.75 -0.67
N ASP A 83 -3.83 -2.88 -0.69
CA ASP A 83 -4.15 -3.60 -1.93
C ASP A 83 -5.48 -3.10 -2.47
N GLU A 84 -5.64 -3.10 -3.79
CA GLU A 84 -6.85 -2.61 -4.48
C GLU A 84 -7.26 -1.23 -3.97
N ALA A 85 -6.29 -0.34 -3.89
CA ALA A 85 -6.47 0.95 -3.25
C ALA A 85 -7.46 1.86 -3.97
N GLN A 86 -7.64 1.67 -5.28
CA GLN A 86 -8.57 2.50 -6.05
C GLN A 86 -10.01 2.33 -5.58
N LYS A 87 -10.30 1.27 -4.83
CA LYS A 87 -11.64 1.04 -4.31
C LYS A 87 -11.92 1.78 -3.01
N ILE A 88 -10.91 2.40 -2.42
CA ILE A 88 -11.07 3.15 -1.19
C ILE A 88 -11.41 4.60 -1.52
N PRO A 89 -12.54 5.12 -1.02
CA PRO A 89 -12.93 6.50 -1.31
C PRO A 89 -11.87 7.49 -0.85
N GLU A 90 -11.59 8.47 -1.69
CA GLU A 90 -10.65 9.56 -1.39
C GLU A 90 -9.26 9.05 -1.01
N ILE A 91 -8.83 7.96 -1.63
CA ILE A 91 -7.54 7.35 -1.27
C ILE A 91 -6.38 8.32 -1.48
N GLY A 92 -6.45 9.18 -2.49
CA GLY A 92 -5.38 10.15 -2.73
C GLY A 92 -5.14 11.05 -1.54
N ILE A 93 -6.21 11.51 -0.91
CA ILE A 93 -6.11 12.37 0.28
C ILE A 93 -5.52 11.59 1.46
N VAL A 94 -5.96 10.34 1.62
CA VAL A 94 -5.44 9.49 2.70
C VAL A 94 -3.95 9.23 2.51
N LEU A 95 -3.52 8.96 1.28
CA LEU A 95 -2.10 8.74 1.00
C LEU A 95 -1.28 9.99 1.26
N LYS A 96 -1.83 11.16 0.94
CA LYS A 96 -1.14 12.41 1.24
C LYS A 96 -0.97 12.60 2.74
N ARG A 97 -1.97 12.23 3.53
CA ARG A 97 -1.87 12.30 5.00
C ARG A 97 -0.82 11.36 5.52
N PHE A 98 -0.74 10.14 4.97
CA PHE A 98 0.36 9.22 5.31
C PHE A 98 1.70 9.87 5.04
N TYR A 99 1.86 10.39 3.84
CA TYR A 99 3.13 10.98 3.43
C TYR A 99 3.53 12.18 4.30
N ASP A 100 2.57 13.06 4.57
CA ASP A 100 2.85 14.30 5.29
C ASP A 100 2.98 14.12 6.79
N LYS A 101 2.19 13.24 7.39
CA LYS A 101 2.01 13.21 8.83
C LYS A 101 2.40 11.91 9.52
N VAL A 102 2.42 10.80 8.79
CA VAL A 102 2.74 9.50 9.39
C VAL A 102 4.14 9.12 8.95
N LYS A 103 5.12 9.55 9.74
CA LYS A 103 6.51 9.31 9.42
C LYS A 103 6.94 7.93 9.91
N ASP A 104 8.08 7.49 9.42
CA ASP A 104 8.70 6.23 9.83
C ASP A 104 7.89 4.99 9.45
N VAL A 105 6.99 5.13 8.47
CA VAL A 105 6.27 4.00 7.91
C VAL A 105 6.41 4.03 6.39
N GLN A 106 6.62 2.87 5.81
CA GLN A 106 6.67 2.74 4.36
C GLN A 106 5.30 2.30 3.87
N VAL A 107 4.69 3.08 3.00
CA VAL A 107 3.39 2.74 2.42
C VAL A 107 3.61 2.17 1.02
N ILE A 108 3.06 0.97 0.78
CA ILE A 108 3.04 0.33 -0.53
C ILE A 108 1.57 0.24 -0.94
N VAL A 109 1.28 0.67 -2.14
CA VAL A 109 -0.09 0.70 -2.66
C VAL A 109 -0.14 -0.10 -3.95
N SER A 110 -1.13 -0.96 -4.08
CA SER A 110 -1.37 -1.64 -5.35
C SER A 110 -2.76 -1.32 -5.84
N GLY A 111 -2.91 -1.35 -7.16
CA GLY A 111 -4.20 -1.12 -7.79
C GLY A 111 -4.23 -1.75 -9.17
N SER A 112 -5.44 -1.91 -9.71
CA SER A 112 -5.62 -2.46 -11.04
C SER A 112 -5.60 -1.33 -12.06
N SER A 113 -4.72 -1.47 -13.06
CA SER A 113 -4.57 -0.44 -14.08
C SER A 113 -5.77 -0.38 -15.04
N SER A 114 -6.61 -1.41 -15.01
CA SER A 114 -7.83 -1.42 -15.83
C SER A 114 -8.91 -0.51 -15.26
N ASP A 115 -8.79 -0.14 -13.99
CA ASP A 115 -9.74 0.80 -13.35
C ASP A 115 -9.24 2.22 -13.55
N GLU A 116 -10.15 3.17 -13.53
CA GLU A 116 -9.74 4.56 -13.58
C GLU A 116 -8.90 4.89 -12.37
N LEU A 117 -7.82 5.58 -12.61
CA LEU A 117 -6.82 5.75 -11.58
C LEU A 117 -7.17 6.83 -10.59
N ALA A 118 -7.39 6.43 -9.37
CA ALA A 118 -7.53 7.35 -8.27
C ALA A 118 -6.17 7.86 -7.78
N LEU A 119 -5.11 7.18 -8.19
CA LEU A 119 -3.77 7.43 -7.66
C LEU A 119 -2.90 8.15 -8.67
N LYS A 120 -3.29 9.29 -9.06
CA LYS A 120 -2.50 10.10 -9.98
C LYS A 120 -1.75 11.18 -9.23
#